data_b44dd8d457d6ffb1a0c4631a99b5dabd
#
_entry.id   b44dd8d457d6ffb1a0c4631a99b5dabd
#
_cell.length_a   1.000
_cell.length_b   1.000
_cell.length_c   1.000
_cell.angle_alpha   90.00
_cell.angle_beta   90.00
_cell.angle_gamma   90.00
#
_symmetry.space_group_name_H-M   'P 1'
#
loop_
_entity.id
_entity.type
_entity.pdbx_description
1 polymer ?
#
loop_
_entity_poly.entity_id
_entity_poly.type
_entity_poly.pdbx_seq_one_letter_code
_entity_poly.pdbx_strand_id
1 'polypeptide(L)'
;VAPPTVSVRATYTGANAQTVLNSVIAPLEDQINGVENMMYMSSTASNNGSAEISIYFTQGTDPDMAAVNVQNRVSMAQGLLPAEVTQIGVTTQKRQNSMLLVFSVFAEDDRYDSEFLENYAKINLIPEVQRVHGVGDANVLGTDYSMRIWLKPDVMAQYKLSPSDVTVALSEQNVEAAPGSFGERGNQSFQYTIRYKGRLQEANEFEPVSYTHLRAHETRSNL
;
A
#
# COMPACT_ATOMS: atom_id res chain seq x y z
N VAL A 1 30.86 -5.69 -12.42
CA VAL A 1 29.86 -5.88 -11.35
C VAL A 1 29.26 -4.51 -11.10
N ALA A 2 27.92 -4.39 -11.19
CA ALA A 2 27.24 -3.13 -10.91
C ALA A 2 27.37 -2.79 -9.40
N PRO A 3 27.51 -1.50 -9.03
CA PRO A 3 27.55 -1.10 -7.63
C PRO A 3 26.24 -1.45 -6.94
N PRO A 4 26.26 -1.86 -5.66
CA PRO A 4 25.07 -2.11 -4.90
C PRO A 4 24.18 -0.86 -4.84
N THR A 5 22.89 -1.06 -4.98
CA THR A 5 21.89 0.03 -4.95
C THR A 5 20.77 -0.33 -3.99
N VAL A 6 20.35 0.62 -3.18
CA VAL A 6 19.17 0.51 -2.32
C VAL A 6 18.14 1.52 -2.77
N SER A 7 16.90 1.08 -2.93
CA SER A 7 15.76 1.93 -3.31
C SER A 7 14.84 2.12 -2.11
N VAL A 8 14.48 3.37 -1.82
CA VAL A 8 13.49 3.76 -0.82
C VAL A 8 12.28 4.31 -1.56
N ARG A 9 11.10 3.78 -1.27
CA ARG A 9 9.85 4.20 -1.89
C ARG A 9 8.83 4.61 -0.84
N ALA A 10 8.13 5.69 -1.16
CA ALA A 10 7.03 6.20 -0.36
C ALA A 10 5.90 6.68 -1.27
N THR A 11 4.67 6.70 -0.75
CA THR A 11 3.51 7.21 -1.48
C THR A 11 2.78 8.23 -0.63
N TYR A 12 2.57 9.42 -1.18
CA TYR A 12 1.75 10.46 -0.59
C TYR A 12 0.52 10.66 -1.46
N THR A 13 -0.54 9.94 -1.17
CA THR A 13 -1.77 9.93 -1.98
C THR A 13 -2.37 11.32 -2.10
N GLY A 14 -2.65 11.76 -3.32
CA GLY A 14 -3.25 13.07 -3.62
C GLY A 14 -2.27 14.24 -3.65
N ALA A 15 -0.99 14.03 -3.35
CA ALA A 15 0.02 15.08 -3.43
C ALA A 15 0.59 15.21 -4.85
N ASN A 16 0.94 16.44 -5.24
CA ASN A 16 1.70 16.71 -6.46
C ASN A 16 3.20 16.51 -6.22
N ALA A 17 4.00 16.49 -7.29
CA ALA A 17 5.43 16.26 -7.23
C ALA A 17 6.18 17.26 -6.32
N GLN A 18 5.80 18.53 -6.31
CA GLN A 18 6.43 19.54 -5.47
C GLN A 18 6.16 19.30 -3.98
N THR A 19 4.94 18.93 -3.63
CA THR A 19 4.59 18.56 -2.24
C THR A 19 5.32 17.28 -1.81
N VAL A 20 5.39 16.27 -2.67
CA VAL A 20 6.15 15.03 -2.42
C VAL A 20 7.63 15.34 -2.21
N LEU A 21 8.22 16.21 -3.04
CA LEU A 21 9.60 16.61 -2.90
C LEU A 21 9.88 17.25 -1.53
N ASN A 22 9.07 18.23 -1.14
CA ASN A 22 9.31 19.01 0.08
C ASN A 22 8.96 18.25 1.36
N SER A 23 7.87 17.47 1.35
CA SER A 23 7.32 16.85 2.57
C SER A 23 7.76 15.41 2.78
N VAL A 24 8.25 14.72 1.74
CA VAL A 24 8.64 13.31 1.81
C VAL A 24 10.10 13.11 1.45
N ILE A 25 10.51 13.57 0.26
CA ILE A 25 11.88 13.32 -0.23
C ILE A 25 12.90 14.08 0.62
N ALA A 26 12.73 15.38 0.81
CA ALA A 26 13.72 16.18 1.53
C ALA A 26 14.00 15.67 2.95
N PRO A 27 13.01 15.38 3.82
CA PRO A 27 13.26 14.80 5.14
C PRO A 27 13.94 13.42 5.09
N LEU A 28 13.59 12.59 4.09
CA LEU A 28 14.24 11.29 3.90
C LEU A 28 15.70 11.44 3.46
N GLU A 29 15.97 12.30 2.48
CA GLU A 29 17.34 12.59 2.01
C GLU A 29 18.22 13.11 3.13
N ASP A 30 17.73 14.04 3.93
CA ASP A 30 18.47 14.61 5.06
C ASP A 30 18.92 13.55 6.07
N GLN A 31 18.06 12.56 6.35
CA GLN A 31 18.37 11.46 7.26
C GLN A 31 19.24 10.38 6.61
N ILE A 32 19.01 10.07 5.34
CA ILE A 32 19.77 9.06 4.59
C ILE A 32 21.18 9.57 4.28
N ASN A 33 21.35 10.88 4.15
CA ASN A 33 22.64 11.48 3.87
C ASN A 33 23.68 11.07 4.93
N GLY A 34 24.84 10.64 4.48
CA GLY A 34 25.92 10.17 5.35
C GLY A 34 25.80 8.70 5.79
N VAL A 35 24.98 7.89 5.12
CA VAL A 35 25.05 6.43 5.27
C VAL A 35 26.43 5.94 4.82
N GLU A 36 27.01 5.01 5.56
CA GLU A 36 28.33 4.47 5.32
C GLU A 36 28.44 3.86 3.90
N ASN A 37 29.56 4.16 3.22
CA ASN A 37 29.87 3.73 1.85
C ASN A 37 28.90 4.24 0.76
N MET A 38 28.05 5.21 1.05
CA MET A 38 27.22 5.87 0.04
C MET A 38 28.09 6.73 -0.87
N MET A 39 27.90 6.60 -2.19
CA MET A 39 28.55 7.46 -3.19
C MET A 39 27.67 8.68 -3.50
N TYR A 40 26.43 8.45 -3.85
CA TYR A 40 25.43 9.47 -4.14
C TYR A 40 24.02 8.89 -4.03
N MET A 41 23.04 9.76 -4.01
CA MET A 41 21.64 9.40 -4.13
C MET A 41 20.95 10.21 -5.23
N SER A 42 19.88 9.66 -5.79
CA SER A 42 19.06 10.31 -6.79
C SER A 42 17.60 10.07 -6.44
N SER A 43 16.81 11.13 -6.49
CA SER A 43 15.41 11.09 -6.08
C SER A 43 14.48 11.53 -7.20
N THR A 44 13.31 10.91 -7.24
CA THR A 44 12.26 11.22 -8.21
C THR A 44 10.93 11.39 -7.49
N ALA A 45 10.27 12.52 -7.74
CA ALA A 45 8.90 12.79 -7.31
C ALA A 45 7.96 12.80 -8.50
N SER A 46 6.81 12.16 -8.39
CA SER A 46 5.80 12.11 -9.44
C SER A 46 4.49 12.79 -9.01
N ASN A 47 3.73 13.31 -9.99
CA ASN A 47 2.44 13.96 -9.73
C ASN A 47 1.32 13.00 -9.27
N ASN A 48 1.57 11.70 -9.29
CA ASN A 48 0.70 10.68 -8.71
C ASN A 48 0.94 10.45 -7.21
N GLY A 49 1.81 11.26 -6.59
CA GLY A 49 2.14 11.14 -5.18
C GLY A 49 3.27 10.14 -4.86
N SER A 50 3.90 9.52 -5.86
CA SER A 50 4.99 8.58 -5.60
C SER A 50 6.34 9.29 -5.45
N ALA A 51 7.12 8.80 -4.47
CA ALA A 51 8.51 9.17 -4.22
C ALA A 51 9.41 7.95 -4.36
N GLU A 52 10.51 8.08 -5.05
CA GLU A 52 11.56 7.06 -5.13
C GLU A 52 12.93 7.70 -4.90
N ILE A 53 13.72 7.15 -3.98
CA ILE A 53 15.10 7.54 -3.71
C ILE A 53 15.98 6.35 -3.99
N SER A 54 16.90 6.47 -4.92
CA SER A 54 17.89 5.45 -5.25
C SER A 54 19.24 5.84 -4.66
N ILE A 55 19.78 5.01 -3.78
CA ILE A 55 21.05 5.21 -3.07
C ILE A 55 22.08 4.26 -3.68
N TYR A 56 23.19 4.80 -4.14
CA TYR A 56 24.29 4.07 -4.78
C TYR A 56 25.47 3.97 -3.84
N PHE A 57 25.99 2.75 -3.70
CA PHE A 57 27.08 2.44 -2.79
C PHE A 57 28.38 2.13 -3.54
N THR A 58 29.50 2.23 -2.84
CA THR A 58 30.80 1.85 -3.39
C THR A 58 30.85 0.36 -3.71
N GLN A 59 31.61 0.02 -4.73
CA GLN A 59 31.80 -1.38 -5.13
C GLN A 59 32.43 -2.18 -3.97
N GLY A 60 31.89 -3.37 -3.69
CA GLY A 60 32.34 -4.21 -2.58
C GLY A 60 31.58 -4.01 -1.27
N THR A 61 30.64 -3.02 -1.21
CA THR A 61 29.72 -2.88 -0.06
C THR A 61 28.76 -4.06 -0.04
N ASP A 62 28.53 -4.64 1.14
CA ASP A 62 27.52 -5.65 1.35
C ASP A 62 26.11 -5.05 1.15
N PRO A 63 25.33 -5.55 0.17
CA PRO A 63 23.99 -5.01 -0.12
C PRO A 63 23.00 -5.17 1.03
N ASP A 64 23.16 -6.23 1.85
CA ASP A 64 22.28 -6.49 2.99
C ASP A 64 22.52 -5.48 4.10
N MET A 65 23.78 -5.26 4.44
CA MET A 65 24.15 -4.24 5.42
C MET A 65 23.80 -2.84 4.95
N ALA A 66 23.99 -2.53 3.67
CA ALA A 66 23.59 -1.26 3.09
C ALA A 66 22.07 -1.02 3.23
N ALA A 67 21.25 -2.03 2.94
CA ALA A 67 19.79 -1.93 3.10
C ALA A 67 19.38 -1.73 4.58
N VAL A 68 20.01 -2.44 5.51
CA VAL A 68 19.78 -2.27 6.96
C VAL A 68 20.15 -0.86 7.43
N ASN A 69 21.29 -0.34 7.00
CA ASN A 69 21.74 1.00 7.35
C ASN A 69 20.80 2.07 6.81
N VAL A 70 20.35 1.94 5.57
CA VAL A 70 19.34 2.83 4.98
C VAL A 70 18.02 2.73 5.73
N GLN A 71 17.55 1.51 6.04
CA GLN A 71 16.30 1.31 6.79
C GLN A 71 16.35 1.96 8.18
N ASN A 72 17.47 1.89 8.87
CA ASN A 72 17.65 2.55 10.16
C ASN A 72 17.49 4.08 10.02
N ARG A 73 18.09 4.67 8.97
CA ARG A 73 17.96 6.11 8.69
C ARG A 73 16.53 6.50 8.30
N VAL A 74 15.86 5.70 7.46
CA VAL A 74 14.45 5.89 7.11
C VAL A 74 13.56 5.83 8.35
N SER A 75 13.83 4.93 9.29
CA SER A 75 13.08 4.84 10.55
C SER A 75 13.23 6.10 11.41
N MET A 76 14.39 6.75 11.40
CA MET A 76 14.59 8.03 12.08
C MET A 76 13.80 9.18 11.44
N ALA A 77 13.58 9.11 10.11
CA ALA A 77 12.82 10.11 9.38
C ALA A 77 11.31 9.99 9.56
N GLN A 78 10.78 8.83 10.02
CA GLN A 78 9.33 8.58 10.08
C GLN A 78 8.54 9.63 10.86
N GLY A 79 9.12 10.16 11.94
CA GLY A 79 8.49 11.22 12.74
C GLY A 79 8.39 12.59 12.04
N LEU A 80 9.11 12.76 10.93
CA LEU A 80 9.13 13.98 10.12
C LEU A 80 8.19 13.92 8.91
N LEU A 81 7.68 12.73 8.60
CA LEU A 81 6.83 12.48 7.44
C LEU A 81 5.35 12.75 7.75
N PRO A 82 4.56 13.14 6.73
CA PRO A 82 3.11 13.24 6.85
C PRO A 82 2.46 11.93 7.33
N ALA A 83 1.37 12.04 8.09
CA ALA A 83 0.65 10.88 8.64
C ALA A 83 0.18 9.91 7.55
N GLU A 84 -0.28 10.43 6.42
CA GLU A 84 -0.73 9.65 5.27
C GLU A 84 0.38 8.78 4.68
N VAL A 85 1.61 9.30 4.66
CA VAL A 85 2.79 8.55 4.18
C VAL A 85 3.18 7.47 5.18
N THR A 86 3.17 7.78 6.48
CA THR A 86 3.52 6.82 7.52
C THR A 86 2.49 5.70 7.68
N GLN A 87 1.21 5.96 7.41
CA GLN A 87 0.15 4.93 7.39
C GLN A 87 0.32 3.92 6.26
N ILE A 88 0.72 4.38 5.06
CA ILE A 88 1.01 3.50 3.93
C ILE A 88 2.36 2.78 4.16
N GLY A 89 3.30 3.48 4.76
CA GLY A 89 4.64 3.02 5.05
C GLY A 89 5.67 3.41 3.98
N VAL A 90 6.93 3.46 4.43
CA VAL A 90 8.09 3.66 3.56
C VAL A 90 8.81 2.33 3.40
N THR A 91 9.01 1.90 2.17
CA THR A 91 9.66 0.62 1.85
C THR A 91 11.12 0.83 1.43
N THR A 92 12.01 0.01 1.98
CA THR A 92 13.43 -0.02 1.62
C THR A 92 13.78 -1.38 1.05
N GLN A 93 14.32 -1.40 -0.16
CA GLN A 93 14.64 -2.64 -0.86
C GLN A 93 16.01 -2.56 -1.53
N LYS A 94 16.73 -3.69 -1.51
CA LYS A 94 17.91 -3.86 -2.37
C LYS A 94 17.46 -3.83 -3.83
N ARG A 95 18.17 -3.10 -4.67
CA ARG A 95 17.91 -3.07 -6.10
C ARG A 95 19.14 -3.57 -6.86
N GLN A 96 18.95 -4.61 -7.63
CA GLN A 96 19.91 -4.94 -8.69
C GLN A 96 19.38 -4.33 -9.99
N ASN A 97 20.22 -3.54 -10.65
CA ASN A 97 19.86 -2.82 -11.88
C ASN A 97 19.80 -3.71 -13.13
N SER A 98 19.98 -5.02 -13.00
CA SER A 98 19.92 -5.95 -14.11
C SER A 98 18.69 -6.84 -14.02
N MET A 99 17.80 -6.67 -14.98
CA MET A 99 16.68 -7.59 -15.20
C MET A 99 17.26 -8.87 -15.79
N LEU A 100 17.16 -9.99 -15.08
CA LEU A 100 17.71 -11.28 -15.49
C LEU A 100 16.81 -11.95 -16.52
N LEU A 101 15.50 -11.93 -16.28
CA LEU A 101 14.53 -12.65 -17.10
C LEU A 101 13.18 -11.92 -17.08
N VAL A 102 12.53 -11.86 -18.22
CA VAL A 102 11.13 -11.45 -18.37
C VAL A 102 10.41 -12.58 -19.07
N PHE A 103 9.29 -13.01 -18.51
CA PHE A 103 8.43 -14.00 -19.15
C PHE A 103 6.98 -13.52 -19.14
N SER A 104 6.22 -13.97 -20.14
CA SER A 104 4.81 -13.66 -20.26
C SER A 104 3.98 -14.86 -19.87
N VAL A 105 2.92 -14.62 -19.13
CA VAL A 105 1.89 -15.61 -18.80
C VAL A 105 0.69 -15.33 -19.70
N PHE A 106 0.25 -16.32 -20.45
CA PHE A 106 -0.89 -16.20 -21.38
C PHE A 106 -1.76 -17.45 -21.28
N ALA A 107 -3.03 -17.29 -21.61
CA ALA A 107 -3.96 -18.40 -21.80
C ALA A 107 -4.13 -18.69 -23.29
N GLU A 108 -4.24 -19.97 -23.67
CA GLU A 108 -4.47 -20.38 -25.04
C GLU A 108 -5.92 -20.14 -25.51
N ASP A 109 -6.82 -19.95 -24.55
CA ASP A 109 -8.23 -19.66 -24.80
C ASP A 109 -8.67 -18.38 -24.07
N ASP A 110 -9.72 -17.75 -24.54
CA ASP A 110 -10.27 -16.50 -24.00
C ASP A 110 -11.01 -16.69 -22.66
N ARG A 111 -10.81 -17.80 -21.95
CA ARG A 111 -11.47 -18.08 -20.66
C ARG A 111 -10.92 -17.24 -19.52
N TYR A 112 -9.70 -16.77 -19.63
CA TYR A 112 -9.01 -16.00 -18.60
C TYR A 112 -8.61 -14.65 -19.16
N ASP A 113 -9.07 -13.59 -18.54
CA ASP A 113 -8.67 -12.23 -18.88
C ASP A 113 -7.28 -11.89 -18.32
N SER A 114 -6.72 -10.78 -18.77
CA SER A 114 -5.40 -10.34 -18.33
C SER A 114 -5.34 -10.07 -16.83
N GLU A 115 -6.42 -9.55 -16.24
CA GLU A 115 -6.49 -9.25 -14.81
C GLU A 115 -6.44 -10.52 -13.95
N PHE A 116 -7.12 -11.58 -14.42
CA PHE A 116 -7.04 -12.88 -13.75
C PHE A 116 -5.64 -13.47 -13.84
N LEU A 117 -4.99 -13.41 -15.01
CA LEU A 117 -3.64 -13.94 -15.20
C LEU A 117 -2.60 -13.18 -14.38
N GLU A 118 -2.72 -11.86 -14.28
CA GLU A 118 -1.88 -11.03 -13.41
C GLU A 118 -2.03 -11.41 -11.93
N ASN A 119 -3.27 -11.53 -11.47
CA ASN A 119 -3.57 -11.95 -10.09
C ASN A 119 -3.07 -13.37 -9.80
N TYR A 120 -3.28 -14.30 -10.74
CA TYR A 120 -2.77 -15.67 -10.64
C TYR A 120 -1.24 -15.70 -10.55
N ALA A 121 -0.56 -14.92 -11.40
CA ALA A 121 0.89 -14.81 -11.37
C ALA A 121 1.37 -14.24 -10.03
N LYS A 122 0.72 -13.21 -9.51
CA LYS A 122 1.07 -12.56 -8.25
C LYS A 122 0.92 -13.49 -7.05
N ILE A 123 -0.16 -14.28 -7.01
CA ILE A 123 -0.46 -15.16 -5.88
C ILE A 123 0.34 -16.47 -5.96
N ASN A 124 0.50 -17.05 -7.14
CA ASN A 124 1.05 -18.40 -7.29
C ASN A 124 2.48 -18.41 -7.84
N LEU A 125 2.79 -17.62 -8.86
CA LEU A 125 4.08 -17.70 -9.54
C LEU A 125 5.16 -16.86 -8.85
N ILE A 126 4.85 -15.64 -8.44
CA ILE A 126 5.84 -14.75 -7.82
C ILE A 126 6.42 -15.34 -6.53
N PRO A 127 5.64 -15.88 -5.57
CA PRO A 127 6.20 -16.47 -4.37
C PRO A 127 7.10 -17.68 -4.64
N GLU A 128 6.78 -18.47 -5.66
CA GLU A 128 7.62 -19.61 -6.05
C GLU A 128 8.94 -19.18 -6.68
N VAL A 129 8.89 -18.17 -7.57
CA VAL A 129 10.08 -17.60 -8.19
C VAL A 129 10.99 -16.95 -7.15
N GLN A 130 10.44 -16.21 -6.19
CA GLN A 130 11.22 -15.57 -5.13
C GLN A 130 11.93 -16.55 -4.18
N ARG A 131 11.43 -17.79 -4.07
CA ARG A 131 12.08 -18.85 -3.29
C ARG A 131 13.27 -19.50 -3.98
N VAL A 132 13.44 -19.26 -5.30
CA VAL A 132 14.57 -19.83 -6.03
C VAL A 132 15.87 -19.16 -5.57
N HIS A 133 16.85 -19.97 -5.20
CA HIS A 133 18.16 -19.46 -4.79
C HIS A 133 18.81 -18.61 -5.89
N GLY A 134 19.20 -17.39 -5.54
CA GLY A 134 19.83 -16.44 -6.47
C GLY A 134 18.85 -15.44 -7.11
N VAL A 135 17.54 -15.58 -6.89
CA VAL A 135 16.55 -14.56 -7.25
C VAL A 135 16.51 -13.49 -6.17
N GLY A 136 16.84 -12.25 -6.54
CA GLY A 136 16.82 -11.11 -5.61
C GLY A 136 15.44 -10.47 -5.48
N ASP A 137 14.69 -10.42 -6.58
CA ASP A 137 13.33 -9.88 -6.62
C ASP A 137 12.57 -10.43 -7.84
N ALA A 138 11.25 -10.49 -7.74
CA ALA A 138 10.35 -10.86 -8.83
C ALA A 138 9.06 -10.05 -8.72
N ASN A 139 8.67 -9.42 -9.82
CA ASN A 139 7.51 -8.52 -9.88
C ASN A 139 6.63 -8.85 -11.08
N VAL A 140 5.33 -8.64 -10.96
CA VAL A 140 4.40 -8.62 -12.09
C VAL A 140 4.37 -7.20 -12.66
N LEU A 141 4.53 -7.09 -13.99
CA LEU A 141 4.36 -5.83 -14.72
C LEU A 141 2.88 -5.73 -15.15
N GLY A 142 2.03 -5.26 -14.26
CA GLY A 142 0.59 -5.15 -14.49
C GLY A 142 -0.09 -4.27 -13.45
N THR A 143 -1.41 -4.23 -13.49
CA THR A 143 -2.24 -3.49 -12.55
C THR A 143 -2.81 -4.43 -11.49
N ASP A 144 -2.82 -3.99 -10.23
CA ASP A 144 -3.48 -4.75 -9.17
C ASP A 144 -5.00 -4.78 -9.36
N TYR A 145 -5.61 -5.89 -8.98
CA TYR A 145 -7.07 -5.97 -8.86
C TYR A 145 -7.56 -4.86 -7.95
N SER A 146 -8.34 -3.95 -8.47
CA SER A 146 -8.84 -2.80 -7.71
C SER A 146 -10.32 -2.57 -7.98
N MET A 147 -11.07 -2.22 -6.92
CA MET A 147 -12.46 -1.79 -7.05
C MET A 147 -12.49 -0.31 -7.39
N ARG A 148 -13.15 0.04 -8.51
CA ARG A 148 -13.42 1.42 -8.92
C ARG A 148 -14.86 1.76 -8.60
N ILE A 149 -15.05 2.77 -7.75
CA ILE A 149 -16.36 3.24 -7.34
C ILE A 149 -16.64 4.56 -8.05
N TRP A 150 -17.65 4.56 -8.92
CA TRP A 150 -18.09 5.75 -9.65
C TRP A 150 -19.20 6.46 -8.87
N LEU A 151 -18.90 7.66 -8.41
CA LEU A 151 -19.85 8.49 -7.69
C LEU A 151 -20.71 9.29 -8.67
N LYS A 152 -22.00 9.48 -8.36
CA LYS A 152 -22.94 10.30 -9.12
C LYS A 152 -23.09 11.66 -8.44
N PRO A 153 -22.48 12.75 -8.95
CA PRO A 153 -22.46 14.04 -8.27
C PRO A 153 -23.85 14.61 -8.02
N ASP A 154 -24.78 14.43 -8.98
CA ASP A 154 -26.15 14.94 -8.86
C ASP A 154 -26.91 14.27 -7.70
N VAL A 155 -26.74 12.97 -7.54
CA VAL A 155 -27.35 12.20 -6.45
C VAL A 155 -26.72 12.58 -5.12
N MET A 156 -25.40 12.74 -5.08
CA MET A 156 -24.69 13.17 -3.87
C MET A 156 -25.15 14.57 -3.43
N ALA A 157 -25.34 15.50 -4.36
CA ALA A 157 -25.86 16.83 -4.06
C ALA A 157 -27.27 16.79 -3.47
N GLN A 158 -28.15 15.91 -3.98
CA GLN A 158 -29.51 15.72 -3.42
C GLN A 158 -29.49 15.25 -1.97
N TYR A 159 -28.54 14.36 -1.63
CA TYR A 159 -28.37 13.84 -0.27
C TYR A 159 -27.39 14.65 0.59
N LYS A 160 -26.85 15.77 0.06
CA LYS A 160 -25.84 16.61 0.72
C LYS A 160 -24.61 15.82 1.21
N LEU A 161 -24.18 14.85 0.41
CA LEU A 161 -22.99 14.03 0.69
C LEU A 161 -21.79 14.58 -0.05
N SER A 162 -20.65 14.60 0.61
CA SER A 162 -19.35 14.87 0.00
C SER A 162 -18.65 13.56 -0.39
N PRO A 163 -17.66 13.57 -1.29
CA PRO A 163 -16.84 12.39 -1.58
C PRO A 163 -16.12 11.82 -0.34
N SER A 164 -15.75 12.69 0.61
CA SER A 164 -15.14 12.28 1.88
C SER A 164 -16.09 11.46 2.75
N ASP A 165 -17.39 11.81 2.78
CA ASP A 165 -18.39 11.06 3.56
C ASP A 165 -18.53 9.63 3.02
N VAL A 166 -18.49 9.47 1.69
CA VAL A 166 -18.50 8.15 1.05
C VAL A 166 -17.27 7.35 1.41
N THR A 167 -16.09 7.98 1.38
CA THR A 167 -14.82 7.31 1.73
C THR A 167 -14.81 6.87 3.19
N VAL A 168 -15.31 7.69 4.11
CA VAL A 168 -15.42 7.36 5.53
C VAL A 168 -16.37 6.18 5.72
N ALA A 169 -17.58 6.22 5.14
CA ALA A 169 -18.56 5.15 5.25
C ALA A 169 -18.04 3.81 4.69
N LEU A 170 -17.32 3.85 3.58
CA LEU A 170 -16.67 2.66 3.01
C LEU A 170 -15.57 2.12 3.94
N SER A 171 -14.75 2.98 4.51
CA SER A 171 -13.67 2.57 5.41
C SER A 171 -14.22 1.97 6.72
N GLU A 172 -15.33 2.50 7.25
CA GLU A 172 -15.99 1.99 8.46
C GLU A 172 -16.65 0.63 8.24
N GLN A 173 -17.23 0.39 7.05
CA GLN A 173 -17.95 -0.84 6.75
C GLN A 173 -17.07 -1.93 6.11
N ASN A 174 -15.93 -1.55 5.54
CA ASN A 174 -14.97 -2.48 4.94
C ASN A 174 -13.79 -2.78 5.89
N VAL A 175 -14.08 -3.07 7.14
CA VAL A 175 -13.09 -3.37 8.19
C VAL A 175 -13.23 -4.81 8.65
N GLU A 176 -12.12 -5.50 8.76
CA GLU A 176 -12.07 -6.81 9.41
C GLU A 176 -11.99 -6.60 10.92
N ALA A 177 -13.10 -6.87 11.60
CA ALA A 177 -13.19 -6.75 13.05
C ALA A 177 -13.15 -8.14 13.71
N ALA A 178 -12.53 -8.23 14.88
CA ALA A 178 -12.59 -9.39 15.75
C ALA A 178 -13.62 -9.12 16.87
N PRO A 179 -14.91 -9.41 16.67
CA PRO A 179 -15.99 -9.03 17.60
C PRO A 179 -15.96 -9.82 18.92
N GLY A 180 -15.04 -10.80 19.06
CA GLY A 180 -14.92 -11.61 20.26
C GLY A 180 -15.88 -12.79 20.29
N SER A 181 -16.20 -13.24 21.50
CA SER A 181 -17.10 -14.38 21.73
C SER A 181 -18.09 -14.08 22.85
N PHE A 182 -19.28 -14.66 22.76
CA PHE A 182 -20.27 -14.66 23.85
C PHE A 182 -20.04 -15.82 24.80
N GLY A 183 -20.18 -15.61 26.11
CA GLY A 183 -20.09 -16.63 27.14
C GLY A 183 -18.73 -16.73 27.84
N GLU A 184 -17.76 -15.90 27.51
CA GLU A 184 -16.40 -15.94 28.08
C GLU A 184 -16.33 -15.63 29.60
N ARG A 185 -17.32 -14.93 30.13
CA ARG A 185 -17.36 -14.51 31.56
C ARG A 185 -18.63 -14.96 32.30
N GLY A 186 -19.34 -15.94 31.78
CA GLY A 186 -20.58 -16.43 32.38
C GLY A 186 -20.48 -17.88 32.89
N ASN A 187 -21.38 -18.27 33.76
CA ASN A 187 -21.54 -19.64 34.29
C ASN A 187 -22.13 -20.61 33.24
N GLN A 188 -21.97 -20.31 31.95
CA GLN A 188 -22.52 -21.09 30.86
C GLN A 188 -21.45 -22.00 30.26
N SER A 189 -21.88 -23.25 29.97
CA SER A 189 -21.01 -24.31 29.43
C SER A 189 -20.64 -24.15 27.97
N PHE A 190 -21.13 -23.12 27.26
CA PHE A 190 -20.92 -22.92 25.84
C PHE A 190 -20.42 -21.51 25.52
N GLN A 191 -19.38 -21.43 24.70
CA GLN A 191 -18.84 -20.21 24.15
C GLN A 191 -19.17 -20.15 22.65
N TYR A 192 -19.77 -19.05 22.19
CA TYR A 192 -20.09 -18.80 20.81
C TYR A 192 -19.17 -17.74 20.23
N THR A 193 -18.34 -18.09 19.25
CA THR A 193 -17.51 -17.15 18.53
C THR A 193 -18.39 -16.36 17.53
N ILE A 194 -18.35 -15.04 17.63
CA ILE A 194 -19.04 -14.17 16.67
C ILE A 194 -18.19 -14.10 15.42
N ARG A 195 -18.79 -14.45 14.26
CA ARG A 195 -18.16 -14.20 12.95
C ARG A 195 -18.75 -12.94 12.36
N TYR A 196 -17.87 -12.02 12.04
CA TYR A 196 -18.20 -10.80 11.29
C TYR A 196 -17.76 -10.98 9.84
N LYS A 197 -18.64 -10.65 8.89
CA LYS A 197 -18.27 -10.59 7.47
C LYS A 197 -17.56 -9.26 7.25
N GLY A 198 -16.24 -9.25 7.30
CA GLY A 198 -15.42 -8.05 7.28
C GLY A 198 -15.30 -7.44 5.91
N ARG A 199 -14.18 -7.68 5.21
CA ARG A 199 -13.91 -7.06 3.91
C ARG A 199 -14.92 -7.45 2.85
N LEU A 200 -15.47 -6.43 2.19
CA LEU A 200 -16.30 -6.58 1.00
C LEU A 200 -15.41 -7.03 -0.18
N GLN A 201 -15.82 -8.08 -0.88
CA GLN A 201 -15.02 -8.70 -1.95
C GLN A 201 -15.66 -8.55 -3.32
N GLU A 202 -17.00 -8.55 -3.39
CA GLU A 202 -17.75 -8.49 -4.64
C GLU A 202 -18.43 -7.13 -4.84
N ALA A 203 -18.60 -6.71 -6.11
CA ALA A 203 -19.18 -5.41 -6.45
C ALA A 203 -20.59 -5.21 -5.88
N ASN A 204 -21.39 -6.27 -5.84
CA ASN A 204 -22.76 -6.27 -5.28
C ASN A 204 -22.79 -6.05 -3.76
N GLU A 205 -21.69 -6.29 -3.06
CA GLU A 205 -21.57 -6.05 -1.61
C GLU A 205 -21.31 -4.56 -1.29
N PHE A 206 -20.78 -3.80 -2.25
CA PHE A 206 -20.55 -2.36 -2.12
C PHE A 206 -21.82 -1.53 -2.39
N GLU A 207 -22.78 -2.05 -3.17
CA GLU A 207 -24.04 -1.34 -3.46
C GLU A 207 -24.88 -1.01 -2.21
N PRO A 208 -25.08 -1.95 -1.24
CA PRO A 208 -25.91 -1.70 -0.06
C PRO A 208 -25.19 -0.95 1.05
N VAL A 209 -23.96 -0.46 0.85
CA VAL A 209 -23.23 0.32 1.87
C VAL A 209 -24.07 1.52 2.28
N SER A 210 -24.47 1.55 3.55
CA SER A 210 -25.42 2.53 4.05
C SER A 210 -24.72 3.79 4.55
N TYR A 211 -25.14 4.94 4.05
CA TYR A 211 -24.68 6.27 4.48
C TYR A 211 -25.56 6.90 5.55
N THR A 212 -26.52 6.15 6.09
CA THR A 212 -27.51 6.66 7.05
C THR A 212 -26.95 6.99 8.42
N HIS A 213 -25.79 6.48 8.78
CA HIS A 213 -25.14 6.74 10.06
C HIS A 213 -24.76 8.21 10.24
N LEU A 214 -24.36 8.88 9.18
CA LEU A 214 -23.95 10.28 9.21
C LEU A 214 -25.14 11.22 9.48
N ARG A 215 -26.37 10.84 9.14
CA ARG A 215 -27.59 11.63 9.43
C ARG A 215 -28.17 11.43 10.83
N ALA A 216 -27.93 10.29 11.46
CA ALA A 216 -28.50 10.01 12.79
C ALA A 216 -27.90 10.89 13.91
N HIS A 217 -26.69 11.43 13.70
CA HIS A 217 -26.07 12.36 14.64
C HIS A 217 -26.59 13.80 14.54
N GLU A 218 -27.01 14.25 13.35
CA GLU A 218 -27.55 15.62 13.19
C GLU A 218 -28.98 15.78 13.75
N THR A 219 -29.78 14.72 13.77
CA THR A 219 -31.16 14.77 14.30
C THR A 219 -31.24 14.75 15.82
N ARG A 220 -30.16 14.44 16.54
CA ARG A 220 -30.13 14.45 18.00
C ARG A 220 -29.71 15.78 18.63
N SER A 221 -29.15 16.70 17.86
CA SER A 221 -28.74 18.03 18.37
C SER A 221 -29.78 19.13 18.17
N ASN A 222 -30.99 18.83 17.66
CA ASN A 222 -32.08 19.78 17.43
C ASN A 222 -33.40 19.37 18.11
N LEU A 223 -33.33 18.71 19.27
CA LEU A 223 -34.48 18.54 20.19
C LEU A 223 -34.12 19.05 21.58
#